data_e92e5af764594d9137b5d3597ada34f6
#
_entry.id   e92e5af764594d9137b5d3597ada34f6
#
_cell.length_a   1.000
_cell.length_b   1.000
_cell.length_c   1.000
_cell.angle_alpha   90.00
_cell.angle_beta   90.00
_cell.angle_gamma   90.00
#
_symmetry.space_group_name_H-M   'P 1'
#
loop_
_entity.id
_entity.type
_entity.pdbx_description
1 polymer ?
#
loop_
_entity_poly.entity_id
_entity_poly.type
_entity_poly.pdbx_seq_one_letter_code
_entity_poly.pdbx_strand_id
1 'polypeptide(L)'
;MAGCQPGDPADHPVTESSPATRRSFPPDFGWGAATSAYQIEGAAKEDGRGESIWDTFSHTPGRTRNGDTGDVAADHYHRYAEDLDLMRDLGLRSYRFSISWPRIQPDGTGAANQRGLDFYRRLVDGLHERGIAPMATLFHWDLPQSLQDTGGWENRDVANRFADYASIVFDALGDRVPVWLTINEPKTVVQNGYLFGHHAPGRQDPDAAYLVAHHLQLAHGLAVRALRATGGKSRIGPAFNLHPCYPADDSAAATEATRLFDGYENRLYLDSALTGSYPTDVLADLGPGSRMVRGIRDGDLEIISSPIDLLAVQYYTPIYVTASGGTERRWPTSEAEWQQIYPDGMYDILTRVTRDYGPIPLTVTENGLPTPDELSADGTVEDDGRVTFLRDHLTAAHRAIAEGVPLESFHVWSLLDNFEWAEGYEQRWGLVYVDYPTQRRVFKRSAHWYRQVIADNAV
;
A
#
# COMPACT_ATOMS: atom_id res chain seq x y z
N MET A 1 -0.37 47.18 -58.33
CA MET A 1 -0.91 47.47 -56.98
C MET A 1 -2.23 46.73 -56.89
N ALA A 2 -2.25 45.59 -56.26
CA ALA A 2 -3.44 44.86 -55.89
C ALA A 2 -3.24 44.42 -54.44
N GLY A 3 -4.08 44.97 -53.55
CA GLY A 3 -4.02 44.73 -52.13
C GLY A 3 -4.57 43.37 -51.76
N CYS A 4 -3.82 42.60 -50.98
CA CYS A 4 -4.32 41.45 -50.25
C CYS A 4 -5.00 41.93 -48.94
N GLN A 5 -6.27 41.58 -48.75
CA GLN A 5 -6.95 41.67 -47.48
C GLN A 5 -6.69 40.37 -46.66
N PRO A 6 -6.57 40.44 -45.36
CA PRO A 6 -6.43 39.26 -44.53
C PRO A 6 -7.81 38.59 -44.33
N GLY A 7 -7.86 37.28 -44.55
CA GLY A 7 -9.06 36.48 -44.35
C GLY A 7 -9.37 36.29 -42.86
N ASP A 8 -10.65 36.28 -42.51
CA ASP A 8 -11.24 35.98 -41.21
C ASP A 8 -10.78 34.62 -40.70
N PRO A 9 -10.54 34.46 -39.38
CA PRO A 9 -10.33 33.15 -38.80
C PRO A 9 -11.63 32.36 -38.81
N ALA A 10 -11.60 31.19 -39.48
CA ALA A 10 -12.67 30.26 -39.50
C ALA A 10 -13.07 29.81 -38.08
N ASP A 11 -14.37 29.99 -37.76
CA ASP A 11 -15.06 29.39 -36.64
C ASP A 11 -14.88 27.86 -36.72
N HIS A 12 -14.04 27.31 -35.87
CA HIS A 12 -14.05 25.87 -35.59
C HIS A 12 -15.22 25.59 -34.64
N PRO A 13 -16.17 24.71 -35.00
CA PRO A 13 -17.25 24.34 -34.09
C PRO A 13 -16.59 23.65 -32.86
N VAL A 14 -16.89 24.19 -31.68
CA VAL A 14 -16.66 23.52 -30.41
C VAL A 14 -17.46 22.22 -30.46
N THR A 15 -16.79 21.09 -30.66
CA THR A 15 -17.41 19.78 -30.54
C THR A 15 -17.89 19.64 -29.09
N GLU A 16 -19.20 19.64 -28.90
CA GLU A 16 -19.83 19.24 -27.65
C GLU A 16 -19.20 17.87 -27.24
N SER A 17 -18.60 17.83 -26.09
CA SER A 17 -18.07 16.59 -25.52
C SER A 17 -19.24 15.61 -25.40
N SER A 18 -19.18 14.49 -26.14
CA SER A 18 -20.09 13.36 -25.93
C SER A 18 -20.22 13.09 -24.43
N PRO A 19 -21.47 12.79 -23.95
CA PRO A 19 -21.64 12.45 -22.54
C PRO A 19 -20.68 11.30 -22.20
N ALA A 20 -19.84 11.49 -21.19
CA ALA A 20 -18.88 10.50 -20.76
C ALA A 20 -19.61 9.18 -20.54
N THR A 21 -19.20 8.13 -21.26
CA THR A 21 -19.86 6.83 -21.17
C THR A 21 -19.64 6.30 -19.76
N ARG A 22 -20.72 6.23 -18.98
CA ARG A 22 -20.71 5.69 -17.62
C ARG A 22 -20.18 4.24 -17.63
N ARG A 23 -19.16 3.95 -16.83
CA ARG A 23 -18.50 2.64 -16.71
C ARG A 23 -18.90 1.98 -15.42
N SER A 24 -19.80 1.00 -15.50
CA SER A 24 -20.29 0.27 -14.31
C SER A 24 -19.33 -0.87 -13.95
N PHE A 25 -19.04 -0.99 -12.66
CA PHE A 25 -18.26 -2.08 -12.09
C PHE A 25 -19.14 -3.31 -11.79
N PRO A 26 -18.56 -4.49 -11.55
CA PRO A 26 -19.32 -5.66 -11.13
C PRO A 26 -20.24 -5.36 -9.93
N PRO A 27 -21.42 -5.97 -9.83
CA PRO A 27 -22.39 -5.65 -8.75
C PRO A 27 -21.82 -5.78 -7.33
N ASP A 28 -20.94 -6.77 -7.11
CA ASP A 28 -20.34 -7.07 -5.82
C ASP A 28 -18.96 -6.42 -5.65
N PHE A 29 -18.61 -5.44 -6.48
CA PHE A 29 -17.32 -4.77 -6.42
C PHE A 29 -17.13 -4.06 -5.08
N GLY A 30 -15.99 -4.34 -4.43
CA GLY A 30 -15.64 -3.79 -3.13
C GLY A 30 -15.06 -2.37 -3.24
N TRP A 31 -15.82 -1.38 -2.77
CA TRP A 31 -15.36 0.00 -2.68
C TRP A 31 -14.83 0.29 -1.28
N GLY A 32 -13.59 0.74 -1.17
CA GLY A 32 -12.96 0.94 0.13
C GLY A 32 -12.00 2.12 0.19
N ALA A 33 -11.46 2.30 1.38
CA ALA A 33 -10.30 3.15 1.64
C ALA A 33 -9.34 2.42 2.59
N ALA A 34 -8.10 2.87 2.62
CA ALA A 34 -7.04 2.24 3.39
C ALA A 34 -6.39 3.22 4.38
N THR A 35 -5.81 2.68 5.44
CA THR A 35 -4.93 3.37 6.38
C THR A 35 -3.91 2.38 6.96
N SER A 36 -2.93 2.89 7.72
CA SER A 36 -2.05 2.04 8.53
C SER A 36 -1.98 2.51 9.98
N ALA A 37 -1.70 1.59 10.88
CA ALA A 37 -1.74 1.83 12.33
C ALA A 37 -0.83 2.98 12.77
N TYR A 38 0.46 2.93 12.45
CA TYR A 38 1.40 3.96 12.88
C TYR A 38 1.06 5.35 12.33
N GLN A 39 0.50 5.40 11.11
CA GLN A 39 0.20 6.65 10.42
C GLN A 39 -1.04 7.37 10.96
N ILE A 40 -1.99 6.66 11.60
CA ILE A 40 -3.24 7.29 12.05
C ILE A 40 -3.55 7.14 13.52
N GLU A 41 -3.11 6.07 14.18
CA GLU A 41 -3.61 5.72 15.52
C GLU A 41 -3.20 6.71 16.60
N GLY A 42 -1.94 7.14 16.63
CA GLY A 42 -1.38 7.82 17.78
C GLY A 42 -1.35 6.92 19.02
N ALA A 43 -1.60 7.52 20.20
CA ALA A 43 -1.60 6.79 21.48
C ALA A 43 -0.32 5.93 21.67
N ALA A 44 0.84 6.49 21.28
CA ALA A 44 2.11 5.77 21.13
C ALA A 44 2.60 5.11 22.43
N LYS A 45 2.16 5.60 23.59
CA LYS A 45 2.58 5.11 24.93
C LYS A 45 1.40 4.65 25.79
N GLU A 46 0.23 4.44 25.18
CA GLU A 46 -0.99 4.10 25.92
C GLU A 46 -1.28 2.61 25.89
N ASP A 47 -2.02 2.17 26.90
CA ASP A 47 -2.55 0.81 27.05
C ASP A 47 -1.51 -0.30 26.89
N GLY A 48 -0.25 0.00 27.26
CA GLY A 48 0.83 -0.96 27.23
C GLY A 48 1.41 -1.25 25.84
N ARG A 49 1.19 -0.36 24.85
CA ARG A 49 1.88 -0.44 23.56
C ARG A 49 3.39 -0.31 23.77
N GLY A 50 4.16 -1.19 23.13
CA GLY A 50 5.62 -1.11 23.05
C GLY A 50 6.08 -0.14 21.97
N GLU A 51 7.37 0.22 22.00
CA GLU A 51 7.97 1.03 20.95
C GLU A 51 8.14 0.22 19.66
N SER A 52 7.90 0.86 18.52
CA SER A 52 8.23 0.36 17.19
C SER A 52 9.52 1.01 16.65
N ILE A 53 10.07 0.44 15.59
CA ILE A 53 11.20 1.07 14.87
C ILE A 53 10.86 2.47 14.35
N TRP A 54 9.58 2.76 14.08
CA TRP A 54 9.13 4.07 13.64
C TRP A 54 9.06 5.08 14.79
N ASP A 55 8.74 4.65 16.03
CA ASP A 55 8.86 5.52 17.21
C ASP A 55 10.33 5.97 17.37
N THR A 56 11.26 5.04 17.37
CA THR A 56 12.70 5.35 17.48
C THR A 56 13.18 6.22 16.31
N PHE A 57 12.78 5.90 15.08
CA PHE A 57 13.21 6.62 13.88
C PHE A 57 12.70 8.05 13.87
N SER A 58 11.40 8.27 14.10
CA SER A 58 10.79 9.60 14.04
C SER A 58 11.27 10.53 15.17
N HIS A 59 11.66 9.97 16.33
CA HIS A 59 12.28 10.75 17.40
C HIS A 59 13.78 10.99 17.21
N THR A 60 14.39 10.38 16.19
CA THR A 60 15.80 10.65 15.85
C THR A 60 15.91 11.93 15.04
N PRO A 61 16.67 12.95 15.49
CA PRO A 61 16.76 14.24 14.79
C PRO A 61 17.15 14.09 13.31
N GLY A 62 16.41 14.79 12.44
CA GLY A 62 16.67 14.83 11.00
C GLY A 62 16.18 13.59 10.21
N ARG A 63 15.46 12.66 10.83
CA ARG A 63 14.92 11.48 10.17
C ARG A 63 13.54 11.70 9.55
N THR A 64 12.78 12.62 10.10
CA THR A 64 11.48 13.03 9.56
C THR A 64 11.49 14.52 9.29
N ARG A 65 10.68 14.94 8.34
CA ARG A 65 10.50 16.37 8.03
C ARG A 65 9.92 17.09 9.23
N ASN A 66 10.41 18.28 9.54
CA ASN A 66 10.06 19.10 10.70
C ASN A 66 10.26 18.42 12.09
N GLY A 67 10.82 17.21 12.14
CA GLY A 67 10.87 16.39 13.36
C GLY A 67 9.49 15.86 13.76
N ASP A 68 8.59 15.70 12.81
CA ASP A 68 7.26 15.16 13.03
C ASP A 68 7.32 13.70 13.51
N THR A 69 6.38 13.31 14.37
CA THR A 69 6.28 11.96 14.94
C THR A 69 4.87 11.40 14.79
N GLY A 70 4.72 10.07 14.87
CA GLY A 70 3.43 9.40 14.90
C GLY A 70 2.74 9.38 16.27
N ASP A 71 3.22 10.13 17.28
CA ASP A 71 2.76 10.03 18.65
C ASP A 71 1.26 10.31 18.84
N VAL A 72 0.74 11.27 18.07
CA VAL A 72 -0.68 11.64 18.02
C VAL A 72 -1.29 11.26 16.69
N ALA A 73 -0.57 11.44 15.59
CA ALA A 73 -1.01 11.19 14.23
C ALA A 73 -2.39 11.82 13.92
N ALA A 74 -3.36 11.02 13.50
CA ALA A 74 -4.75 11.43 13.36
C ALA A 74 -5.61 11.07 14.58
N ASP A 75 -5.00 10.69 15.70
CA ASP A 75 -5.69 10.34 16.96
C ASP A 75 -6.81 9.29 16.79
N HIS A 76 -6.64 8.40 15.81
CA HIS A 76 -7.65 7.38 15.49
C HIS A 76 -7.92 6.44 16.66
N TYR A 77 -6.90 6.17 17.49
CA TYR A 77 -7.06 5.31 18.67
C TYR A 77 -8.20 5.76 19.58
N HIS A 78 -8.35 7.08 19.79
CA HIS A 78 -9.41 7.65 20.59
C HIS A 78 -10.67 7.99 19.78
N ARG A 79 -10.51 8.28 18.47
CA ARG A 79 -11.57 8.78 17.59
C ARG A 79 -12.10 7.74 16.60
N TYR A 80 -11.73 6.46 16.74
CA TYR A 80 -12.12 5.41 15.79
C TYR A 80 -13.64 5.37 15.54
N ALA A 81 -14.47 5.63 16.54
CA ALA A 81 -15.93 5.64 16.40
C ALA A 81 -16.41 6.77 15.47
N GLU A 82 -15.83 7.98 15.58
CA GLU A 82 -16.06 9.10 14.67
C GLU A 82 -15.62 8.75 13.24
N ASP A 83 -14.42 8.20 13.11
CA ASP A 83 -13.87 7.80 11.81
C ASP A 83 -14.69 6.68 11.14
N LEU A 84 -15.25 5.75 11.92
CA LEU A 84 -16.18 4.74 11.42
C LEU A 84 -17.49 5.35 10.90
N ASP A 85 -18.00 6.39 11.56
CA ASP A 85 -19.18 7.12 11.08
C ASP A 85 -18.90 7.84 9.76
N LEU A 86 -17.70 8.43 9.60
CA LEU A 86 -17.27 9.02 8.33
C LEU A 86 -17.20 7.99 7.22
N MET A 87 -16.70 6.77 7.48
CA MET A 87 -16.67 5.68 6.50
C MET A 87 -18.07 5.27 6.05
N ARG A 88 -19.02 5.15 7.01
CA ARG A 88 -20.43 4.91 6.69
C ARG A 88 -21.01 6.03 5.81
N ASP A 89 -20.76 7.28 6.16
CA ASP A 89 -21.28 8.45 5.46
C ASP A 89 -20.67 8.60 4.05
N LEU A 90 -19.45 8.10 3.83
CA LEU A 90 -18.86 7.91 2.51
C LEU A 90 -19.49 6.76 1.72
N GLY A 91 -20.19 5.85 2.38
CA GLY A 91 -20.75 4.65 1.77
C GLY A 91 -19.73 3.55 1.51
N LEU A 92 -18.60 3.54 2.23
CA LEU A 92 -17.58 2.49 2.08
C LEU A 92 -18.16 1.12 2.35
N ARG A 93 -17.82 0.14 1.52
CA ARG A 93 -18.20 -1.28 1.67
C ARG A 93 -17.10 -2.10 2.32
N SER A 94 -15.86 -1.61 2.28
CA SER A 94 -14.68 -2.24 2.88
C SER A 94 -13.74 -1.19 3.44
N TYR A 95 -13.07 -1.54 4.53
CA TYR A 95 -12.00 -0.72 5.11
C TYR A 95 -10.77 -1.56 5.36
N ARG A 96 -9.65 -1.12 4.75
CA ARG A 96 -8.34 -1.73 5.00
C ARG A 96 -7.61 -0.94 6.08
N PHE A 97 -7.16 -1.65 7.11
CA PHE A 97 -6.34 -1.10 8.20
C PHE A 97 -5.23 -2.06 8.56
N SER A 98 -4.20 -1.62 9.25
CA SER A 98 -3.18 -2.51 9.79
C SER A 98 -3.31 -2.68 11.29
N ILE A 99 -2.77 -3.79 11.80
CA ILE A 99 -2.70 -4.09 13.22
C ILE A 99 -1.28 -3.80 13.69
N SER A 100 -1.13 -2.94 14.69
CA SER A 100 0.18 -2.59 15.25
C SER A 100 0.74 -3.76 16.06
N TRP A 101 1.80 -4.40 15.57
CA TRP A 101 2.46 -5.49 16.28
C TRP A 101 2.89 -5.10 17.70
N PRO A 102 3.56 -3.93 17.94
CA PRO A 102 3.93 -3.54 19.29
C PRO A 102 2.73 -3.20 20.19
N ARG A 103 1.53 -2.98 19.65
CA ARG A 103 0.31 -2.86 20.45
C ARG A 103 -0.20 -4.22 20.93
N ILE A 104 0.01 -5.27 20.15
CA ILE A 104 -0.41 -6.65 20.48
C ILE A 104 0.64 -7.37 21.33
N GLN A 105 1.91 -7.28 20.92
CA GLN A 105 3.06 -7.83 21.66
C GLN A 105 4.11 -6.74 21.83
N PRO A 106 4.12 -6.01 22.95
CA PRO A 106 4.98 -4.84 23.18
C PRO A 106 6.46 -5.11 22.92
N ASP A 107 6.92 -6.30 23.30
CA ASP A 107 8.31 -6.74 23.12
C ASP A 107 8.48 -7.65 21.89
N GLY A 108 7.46 -7.72 21.00
CA GLY A 108 7.46 -8.59 19.83
C GLY A 108 7.39 -10.08 20.13
N THR A 109 7.30 -10.48 21.39
CA THR A 109 7.24 -11.87 21.86
C THR A 109 6.37 -11.97 23.11
N GLY A 110 6.09 -13.20 23.56
CA GLY A 110 5.37 -13.45 24.82
C GLY A 110 3.86 -13.30 24.70
N ALA A 111 3.21 -13.08 25.84
CA ALA A 111 1.76 -13.01 25.92
C ALA A 111 1.19 -11.76 25.23
N ALA A 112 -0.01 -11.89 24.68
CA ALA A 112 -0.70 -10.78 24.05
C ALA A 112 -1.12 -9.69 25.06
N ASN A 113 -0.94 -8.44 24.69
CA ASN A 113 -1.53 -7.31 25.39
C ASN A 113 -3.04 -7.24 25.10
N GLN A 114 -3.84 -7.59 26.11
CA GLN A 114 -5.30 -7.67 25.95
C GLN A 114 -5.92 -6.31 25.63
N ARG A 115 -5.41 -5.18 26.15
CA ARG A 115 -5.90 -3.86 25.84
C ARG A 115 -5.72 -3.50 24.36
N GLY A 116 -4.59 -3.90 23.77
CA GLY A 116 -4.35 -3.75 22.34
C GLY A 116 -5.31 -4.59 21.50
N LEU A 117 -5.52 -5.87 21.86
CA LEU A 117 -6.51 -6.72 21.20
C LEU A 117 -7.93 -6.16 21.33
N ASP A 118 -8.29 -5.63 22.49
CA ASP A 118 -9.63 -5.05 22.73
C ASP A 118 -9.90 -3.82 21.87
N PHE A 119 -8.87 -3.00 21.58
CA PHE A 119 -9.00 -1.90 20.62
C PHE A 119 -9.41 -2.43 19.24
N TYR A 120 -8.70 -3.40 18.69
CA TYR A 120 -9.03 -3.96 17.37
C TYR A 120 -10.34 -4.75 17.36
N ARG A 121 -10.73 -5.39 18.47
CA ARG A 121 -12.06 -5.99 18.61
C ARG A 121 -13.16 -4.94 18.46
N ARG A 122 -13.04 -3.82 19.18
CA ARG A 122 -14.01 -2.72 19.07
C ARG A 122 -14.05 -2.10 17.69
N LEU A 123 -12.88 -1.94 17.04
CA LEU A 123 -12.79 -1.45 15.66
C LEU A 123 -13.52 -2.37 14.68
N VAL A 124 -13.24 -3.66 14.74
CA VAL A 124 -13.87 -4.68 13.87
C VAL A 124 -15.39 -4.77 14.13
N ASP A 125 -15.81 -4.79 15.39
CA ASP A 125 -17.24 -4.80 15.76
C ASP A 125 -17.94 -3.56 15.22
N GLY A 126 -17.33 -2.37 15.40
CA GLY A 126 -17.87 -1.11 14.90
C GLY A 126 -17.96 -1.02 13.36
N LEU A 127 -17.06 -1.67 12.63
CA LEU A 127 -17.14 -1.82 11.17
C LEU A 127 -18.36 -2.67 10.77
N HIS A 128 -18.52 -3.84 11.42
CA HIS A 128 -19.67 -4.71 11.14
C HIS A 128 -21.01 -4.04 11.47
N GLU A 129 -21.11 -3.31 12.58
CA GLU A 129 -22.31 -2.53 12.94
C GLU A 129 -22.72 -1.53 11.85
N ARG A 130 -21.75 -1.07 11.04
CA ARG A 130 -21.96 -0.12 9.93
C ARG A 130 -22.01 -0.80 8.56
N GLY A 131 -21.97 -2.14 8.51
CA GLY A 131 -22.01 -2.90 7.25
C GLY A 131 -20.74 -2.77 6.41
N ILE A 132 -19.60 -2.46 7.03
CA ILE A 132 -18.31 -2.30 6.37
C ILE A 132 -17.46 -3.55 6.62
N ALA A 133 -17.01 -4.21 5.56
CA ALA A 133 -16.17 -5.39 5.67
C ALA A 133 -14.74 -5.01 6.10
N PRO A 134 -14.19 -5.58 7.20
CA PRO A 134 -12.81 -5.35 7.58
C PRO A 134 -11.83 -6.11 6.68
N MET A 135 -10.74 -5.46 6.29
CA MET A 135 -9.56 -6.06 5.65
C MET A 135 -8.34 -5.68 6.49
N ALA A 136 -7.74 -6.66 7.18
CA ALA A 136 -6.68 -6.39 8.12
C ALA A 136 -5.30 -6.76 7.57
N THR A 137 -4.35 -5.84 7.67
CA THR A 137 -2.93 -6.03 7.35
C THR A 137 -2.16 -6.34 8.64
N LEU A 138 -1.44 -7.46 8.69
CA LEU A 138 -0.70 -7.87 9.88
C LEU A 138 0.54 -7.04 10.15
N PHE A 139 1.24 -6.61 9.10
CA PHE A 139 2.46 -5.81 9.23
C PHE A 139 2.48 -4.67 8.22
N HIS A 140 2.50 -3.45 8.74
CA HIS A 140 2.65 -2.23 7.95
C HIS A 140 3.78 -1.37 8.52
N TRP A 141 4.98 -1.99 8.60
CA TRP A 141 6.31 -1.42 8.83
C TRP A 141 6.67 -1.15 10.29
N ASP A 142 5.75 -1.26 11.23
CA ASP A 142 5.92 -0.97 12.65
C ASP A 142 6.44 -2.19 13.45
N LEU A 143 7.63 -2.68 13.08
CA LEU A 143 8.32 -3.74 13.81
C LEU A 143 8.60 -3.30 15.26
N PRO A 144 8.31 -4.14 16.29
CA PRO A 144 8.73 -3.84 17.66
C PRO A 144 10.22 -3.54 17.76
N GLN A 145 10.59 -2.44 18.44
CA GLN A 145 11.98 -2.01 18.56
C GLN A 145 12.86 -3.07 19.23
N SER A 146 12.33 -3.80 20.20
CA SER A 146 13.02 -4.91 20.87
C SER A 146 13.47 -6.03 19.91
N LEU A 147 12.67 -6.30 18.85
CA LEU A 147 13.09 -7.24 17.80
C LEU A 147 14.17 -6.63 16.91
N GLN A 148 14.09 -5.32 16.64
CA GLN A 148 15.13 -4.61 15.89
C GLN A 148 16.47 -4.62 16.62
N ASP A 149 16.46 -4.46 17.94
CA ASP A 149 17.67 -4.49 18.80
C ASP A 149 18.38 -5.85 18.76
N THR A 150 17.67 -6.90 18.37
CA THR A 150 18.23 -8.25 18.19
C THR A 150 18.50 -8.60 16.72
N GLY A 151 18.50 -7.61 15.83
CA GLY A 151 18.84 -7.73 14.42
C GLY A 151 17.66 -7.51 13.45
N GLY A 152 16.45 -7.30 13.95
CA GLY A 152 15.27 -7.01 13.12
C GLY A 152 15.06 -8.04 12.01
N TRP A 153 14.62 -7.62 10.85
CA TRP A 153 14.38 -8.51 9.72
C TRP A 153 15.67 -9.16 9.14
N GLU A 154 16.88 -8.72 9.53
CA GLU A 154 18.11 -9.45 9.21
C GLU A 154 18.24 -10.76 10.00
N ASN A 155 17.57 -10.84 11.15
CA ASN A 155 17.48 -12.06 11.96
C ASN A 155 16.30 -12.91 11.49
N ARG A 156 16.61 -14.09 10.94
CA ARG A 156 15.59 -15.03 10.45
C ARG A 156 14.52 -15.39 11.50
N ASP A 157 14.85 -15.41 12.78
CA ASP A 157 13.89 -15.77 13.84
C ASP A 157 12.71 -14.81 13.90
N VAL A 158 12.86 -13.56 13.44
CA VAL A 158 11.77 -12.60 13.36
C VAL A 158 10.63 -13.09 12.46
N ALA A 159 10.92 -13.88 11.42
CA ALA A 159 9.87 -14.49 10.61
C ALA A 159 9.03 -15.50 11.41
N ASN A 160 9.63 -16.25 12.35
CA ASN A 160 8.89 -17.14 13.25
C ASN A 160 8.08 -16.33 14.27
N ARG A 161 8.67 -15.26 14.84
CA ARG A 161 7.96 -14.36 15.76
C ARG A 161 6.75 -13.70 15.11
N PHE A 162 6.87 -13.37 13.83
CA PHE A 162 5.74 -12.85 13.05
C PHE A 162 4.61 -13.87 12.93
N ALA A 163 4.92 -15.14 12.70
CA ALA A 163 3.91 -16.19 12.66
C ALA A 163 3.24 -16.42 14.02
N ASP A 164 4.00 -16.34 15.14
CA ASP A 164 3.46 -16.40 16.49
C ASP A 164 2.49 -15.23 16.74
N TYR A 165 2.90 -14.00 16.39
CA TYR A 165 2.04 -12.82 16.45
C TYR A 165 0.79 -12.98 15.59
N ALA A 166 0.95 -13.42 14.35
CA ALA A 166 -0.18 -13.65 13.43
C ALA A 166 -1.18 -14.64 14.03
N SER A 167 -0.71 -15.73 14.64
CA SER A 167 -1.57 -16.71 15.31
C SER A 167 -2.40 -16.09 16.43
N ILE A 168 -1.79 -15.24 17.27
CA ILE A 168 -2.50 -14.51 18.33
C ILE A 168 -3.63 -13.65 17.75
N VAL A 169 -3.33 -12.95 16.65
CA VAL A 169 -4.30 -12.06 15.99
C VAL A 169 -5.42 -12.88 15.34
N PHE A 170 -5.10 -14.00 14.70
CA PHE A 170 -6.09 -14.88 14.08
C PHE A 170 -7.01 -15.51 15.12
N ASP A 171 -6.48 -15.92 16.27
CA ASP A 171 -7.29 -16.45 17.37
C ASP A 171 -8.25 -15.40 17.95
N ALA A 172 -7.83 -14.13 17.95
CA ALA A 172 -8.62 -13.05 18.54
C ALA A 172 -9.68 -12.45 17.60
N LEU A 173 -9.45 -12.47 16.27
CA LEU A 173 -10.23 -11.72 15.27
C LEU A 173 -10.61 -12.54 14.03
N GLY A 174 -10.09 -13.77 13.88
CA GLY A 174 -10.20 -14.53 12.63
C GLY A 174 -11.62 -14.95 12.27
N ASP A 175 -12.52 -14.98 13.23
CA ASP A 175 -13.95 -15.25 13.02
C ASP A 175 -14.72 -14.06 12.42
N ARG A 176 -14.15 -12.84 12.48
CA ARG A 176 -14.78 -11.56 12.12
C ARG A 176 -14.07 -10.80 11.02
N VAL A 177 -12.83 -11.14 10.69
CA VAL A 177 -12.07 -10.51 9.60
C VAL A 177 -12.03 -11.46 8.40
N PRO A 178 -12.78 -11.14 7.33
CA PRO A 178 -12.88 -12.03 6.16
C PRO A 178 -11.64 -12.04 5.28
N VAL A 179 -10.82 -10.98 5.30
CA VAL A 179 -9.63 -10.83 4.44
C VAL A 179 -8.44 -10.37 5.27
N TRP A 180 -7.35 -11.10 5.15
CA TRP A 180 -6.08 -10.81 5.77
C TRP A 180 -5.00 -10.51 4.75
N LEU A 181 -4.22 -9.47 5.00
CA LEU A 181 -3.00 -9.17 4.27
C LEU A 181 -1.80 -9.41 5.20
N THR A 182 -0.83 -10.15 4.73
CA THR A 182 0.31 -10.55 5.60
C THR A 182 1.26 -9.38 5.82
N ILE A 183 1.94 -8.94 4.77
CA ILE A 183 2.97 -7.90 4.82
C ILE A 183 2.64 -6.84 3.79
N ASN A 184 2.64 -5.58 4.23
CA ASN A 184 2.54 -4.45 3.33
C ASN A 184 3.89 -4.15 2.70
N GLU A 185 3.94 -4.16 1.36
CA GLU A 185 5.05 -3.67 0.55
C GLU A 185 6.45 -4.14 1.04
N PRO A 186 6.74 -5.43 1.01
CA PRO A 186 8.05 -5.91 1.45
C PRO A 186 9.21 -5.24 0.67
N LYS A 187 9.00 -4.90 -0.60
CA LYS A 187 9.95 -4.14 -1.42
C LYS A 187 10.28 -2.78 -0.81
N THR A 188 9.27 -2.03 -0.40
CA THR A 188 9.44 -0.68 0.18
C THR A 188 10.19 -0.75 1.51
N VAL A 189 9.90 -1.77 2.34
CA VAL A 189 10.69 -2.05 3.55
C VAL A 189 12.16 -2.28 3.19
N VAL A 190 12.43 -3.11 2.18
CA VAL A 190 13.79 -3.43 1.72
C VAL A 190 14.50 -2.20 1.18
N GLN A 191 13.89 -1.48 0.27
CA GLN A 191 14.51 -0.35 -0.40
C GLN A 191 14.67 0.84 0.56
N ASN A 192 13.60 1.30 1.16
CA ASN A 192 13.65 2.51 1.98
C ASN A 192 14.23 2.26 3.37
N GLY A 193 14.01 1.08 3.95
CA GLY A 193 14.50 0.76 5.29
C GLY A 193 15.94 0.26 5.33
N TYR A 194 16.40 -0.49 4.31
CA TYR A 194 17.69 -1.18 4.35
C TYR A 194 18.65 -0.81 3.22
N LEU A 195 18.16 -0.45 2.02
CA LEU A 195 19.02 -0.09 0.90
C LEU A 195 19.38 1.40 0.92
N PHE A 196 18.38 2.28 1.09
CA PHE A 196 18.54 3.73 1.04
C PHE A 196 18.53 4.40 2.43
N GLY A 197 17.93 3.80 3.42
CA GLY A 197 17.86 4.30 4.79
C GLY A 197 16.94 5.51 4.98
N HIS A 198 15.99 5.73 4.07
CA HIS A 198 15.01 6.82 4.13
C HIS A 198 13.87 6.55 5.12
N HIS A 199 13.59 5.28 5.41
CA HIS A 199 12.61 4.83 6.39
C HIS A 199 13.29 4.04 7.52
N ALA A 200 12.53 3.81 8.59
CA ALA A 200 12.96 2.92 9.66
C ALA A 200 13.30 1.51 9.10
N PRO A 201 14.34 0.85 9.60
CA PRO A 201 15.25 1.24 10.69
C PRO A 201 16.40 2.16 10.26
N GLY A 202 16.46 2.66 9.03
CA GLY A 202 17.44 3.61 8.55
C GLY A 202 18.80 3.01 8.19
N ARG A 203 18.82 1.74 7.78
CA ARG A 203 20.03 1.03 7.34
C ARG A 203 20.40 1.44 5.91
N GLN A 204 21.69 1.30 5.58
CA GLN A 204 22.23 1.49 4.23
C GLN A 204 23.19 0.33 3.96
N ASP A 205 22.65 -0.86 3.73
CA ASP A 205 23.42 -2.10 3.53
C ASP A 205 22.71 -2.95 2.45
N PRO A 206 23.18 -2.89 1.18
CA PRO A 206 22.57 -3.62 0.08
C PRO A 206 22.57 -5.15 0.28
N ASP A 207 23.60 -5.73 0.90
CA ASP A 207 23.67 -7.16 1.13
C ASP A 207 22.69 -7.62 2.22
N ALA A 208 22.47 -6.78 3.24
CA ALA A 208 21.43 -7.00 4.23
C ALA A 208 20.01 -6.82 3.63
N ALA A 209 19.82 -5.82 2.77
CA ALA A 209 18.52 -5.50 2.18
C ALA A 209 17.87 -6.71 1.49
N TYR A 210 18.61 -7.43 0.65
CA TYR A 210 18.05 -8.60 -0.04
C TYR A 210 17.88 -9.82 0.86
N LEU A 211 18.69 -9.98 1.92
CA LEU A 211 18.41 -10.97 2.95
C LEU A 211 17.08 -10.67 3.66
N VAL A 212 16.81 -9.39 3.94
CA VAL A 212 15.53 -8.93 4.51
C VAL A 212 14.36 -9.24 3.58
N ALA A 213 14.53 -9.07 2.25
CA ALA A 213 13.51 -9.47 1.28
C ALA A 213 13.14 -10.96 1.44
N HIS A 214 14.14 -11.83 1.55
CA HIS A 214 13.91 -13.26 1.77
C HIS A 214 13.18 -13.54 3.09
N HIS A 215 13.57 -12.90 4.19
CA HIS A 215 12.93 -13.12 5.49
C HIS A 215 11.50 -12.56 5.57
N LEU A 216 11.20 -11.45 4.90
CA LEU A 216 9.84 -10.93 4.78
C LEU A 216 8.95 -11.90 3.98
N GLN A 217 9.44 -12.45 2.87
CA GLN A 217 8.72 -13.44 2.10
C GLN A 217 8.51 -14.74 2.91
N LEU A 218 9.51 -15.16 3.68
CA LEU A 218 9.38 -16.30 4.59
C LEU A 218 8.31 -16.04 5.67
N ALA A 219 8.30 -14.85 6.27
CA ALA A 219 7.30 -14.43 7.25
C ALA A 219 5.88 -14.43 6.65
N HIS A 220 5.73 -13.96 5.39
CA HIS A 220 4.48 -14.07 4.65
C HIS A 220 3.98 -15.52 4.60
N GLY A 221 4.80 -16.44 4.12
CA GLY A 221 4.39 -17.84 3.97
C GLY A 221 4.09 -18.53 5.31
N LEU A 222 4.85 -18.22 6.37
CA LEU A 222 4.58 -18.72 7.72
C LEU A 222 3.25 -18.20 8.28
N ALA A 223 2.89 -16.94 8.04
CA ALA A 223 1.60 -16.37 8.44
C ALA A 223 0.44 -17.02 7.66
N VAL A 224 0.62 -17.31 6.36
CA VAL A 224 -0.38 -18.07 5.59
C VAL A 224 -0.61 -19.44 6.22
N ARG A 225 0.46 -20.18 6.55
CA ARG A 225 0.36 -21.48 7.22
C ARG A 225 -0.31 -21.38 8.60
N ALA A 226 -0.02 -20.33 9.35
CA ALA A 226 -0.64 -20.09 10.66
C ALA A 226 -2.16 -19.90 10.52
N LEU A 227 -2.64 -19.08 9.56
CA LEU A 227 -4.08 -18.95 9.32
C LEU A 227 -4.72 -20.28 8.92
N ARG A 228 -4.09 -21.05 8.01
CA ARG A 228 -4.62 -22.35 7.59
C ARG A 228 -4.75 -23.34 8.74
N ALA A 229 -3.83 -23.28 9.71
CA ALA A 229 -3.86 -24.12 10.90
C ALA A 229 -5.07 -23.84 11.82
N THR A 230 -5.66 -22.64 11.77
CA THR A 230 -6.89 -22.33 12.52
C THR A 230 -8.14 -23.06 11.99
N GLY A 231 -8.10 -23.56 10.75
CA GLY A 231 -9.27 -24.12 10.04
C GLY A 231 -10.32 -23.09 9.66
N GLY A 232 -10.03 -21.79 9.83
CA GLY A 232 -10.92 -20.69 9.45
C GLY A 232 -11.11 -20.56 7.94
N LYS A 233 -12.15 -19.82 7.54
CA LYS A 233 -12.51 -19.58 6.12
C LYS A 233 -12.05 -18.23 5.59
N SER A 234 -11.35 -17.45 6.39
CA SER A 234 -10.84 -16.15 5.98
C SER A 234 -9.84 -16.29 4.84
N ARG A 235 -9.87 -15.34 3.93
CA ARG A 235 -8.94 -15.26 2.80
C ARG A 235 -7.65 -14.56 3.24
N ILE A 236 -6.52 -14.93 2.64
CA ILE A 236 -5.22 -14.36 2.96
C ILE A 236 -4.34 -14.21 1.71
N GLY A 237 -3.58 -13.13 1.67
CA GLY A 237 -2.57 -12.87 0.63
C GLY A 237 -1.57 -11.79 1.05
N PRO A 238 -0.52 -11.53 0.25
CA PRO A 238 0.40 -10.42 0.46
C PRO A 238 -0.15 -9.13 -0.15
N ALA A 239 0.43 -7.98 0.21
CA ALA A 239 0.17 -6.69 -0.43
C ALA A 239 1.47 -6.18 -1.06
N PHE A 240 1.52 -6.14 -2.39
CA PHE A 240 2.71 -5.75 -3.14
C PHE A 240 2.52 -4.42 -3.86
N ASN A 241 3.48 -3.52 -3.65
CA ASN A 241 3.64 -2.31 -4.45
C ASN A 241 4.35 -2.69 -5.76
N LEU A 242 3.63 -2.66 -6.87
CA LEU A 242 4.09 -3.10 -8.18
C LEU A 242 4.21 -1.93 -9.14
N HIS A 243 5.32 -1.90 -9.87
CA HIS A 243 5.60 -0.86 -10.86
C HIS A 243 5.69 -1.46 -12.26
N PRO A 244 4.88 -1.03 -13.24
CA PRO A 244 5.16 -1.37 -14.62
C PRO A 244 6.49 -0.75 -15.03
N CYS A 245 7.42 -1.61 -15.46
CA CYS A 245 8.77 -1.22 -15.88
C CYS A 245 8.84 -1.23 -17.42
N TYR A 246 9.27 -0.11 -17.99
CA TYR A 246 9.40 0.09 -19.43
C TYR A 246 10.85 0.43 -19.79
N PRO A 247 11.36 -0.02 -20.94
CA PRO A 247 12.64 0.45 -21.44
C PRO A 247 12.53 1.94 -21.82
N ALA A 248 13.54 2.71 -21.49
CA ALA A 248 13.59 4.13 -21.83
C ALA A 248 13.76 4.41 -23.33
N ASP A 249 14.29 3.43 -24.08
CA ASP A 249 14.42 3.47 -25.54
C ASP A 249 14.32 2.05 -26.11
N ASP A 250 14.27 1.92 -27.43
CA ASP A 250 14.12 0.64 -28.14
C ASP A 250 15.43 -0.17 -28.24
N SER A 251 16.49 0.23 -27.53
CA SER A 251 17.75 -0.50 -27.55
C SER A 251 17.68 -1.84 -26.81
N ALA A 252 18.41 -2.83 -27.28
CA ALA A 252 18.53 -4.12 -26.59
C ALA A 252 19.13 -3.96 -25.18
N ALA A 253 19.99 -2.96 -24.97
CA ALA A 253 20.58 -2.66 -23.68
C ALA A 253 19.54 -2.12 -22.69
N ALA A 254 18.66 -1.20 -23.09
CA ALA A 254 17.56 -0.72 -22.24
C ALA A 254 16.57 -1.85 -21.94
N THR A 255 16.24 -2.69 -22.91
CA THR A 255 15.36 -3.85 -22.70
C THR A 255 15.94 -4.83 -21.67
N GLU A 256 17.22 -5.16 -21.77
CA GLU A 256 17.88 -6.08 -20.82
C GLU A 256 18.01 -5.44 -19.42
N ALA A 257 18.37 -4.16 -19.33
CA ALA A 257 18.41 -3.44 -18.08
C ALA A 257 17.02 -3.39 -17.41
N THR A 258 15.95 -3.17 -18.20
CA THR A 258 14.57 -3.19 -17.71
C THR A 258 14.18 -4.56 -17.17
N ARG A 259 14.58 -5.64 -17.86
CA ARG A 259 14.29 -7.01 -17.42
C ARG A 259 14.90 -7.29 -16.04
N LEU A 260 16.15 -6.92 -15.82
CA LEU A 260 16.82 -7.11 -14.54
C LEU A 260 16.21 -6.17 -13.45
N PHE A 261 15.96 -4.92 -13.80
CA PHE A 261 15.33 -3.94 -12.89
C PHE A 261 13.96 -4.44 -12.42
N ASP A 262 13.10 -4.89 -13.33
CA ASP A 262 11.81 -5.51 -13.03
C ASP A 262 11.97 -6.76 -12.16
N GLY A 263 13.08 -7.48 -12.31
CA GLY A 263 13.46 -8.58 -11.45
C GLY A 263 13.47 -8.19 -9.97
N TYR A 264 14.13 -7.09 -9.65
CA TYR A 264 14.23 -6.55 -8.29
C TYR A 264 12.95 -5.86 -7.82
N GLU A 265 12.27 -5.16 -8.74
CA GLU A 265 11.07 -4.39 -8.42
C GLU A 265 9.83 -5.25 -8.19
N ASN A 266 9.62 -6.25 -9.02
CA ASN A 266 8.39 -7.02 -9.07
C ASN A 266 8.61 -8.52 -8.90
N ARG A 267 9.46 -9.15 -9.76
CA ARG A 267 9.55 -10.62 -9.86
C ARG A 267 10.17 -11.27 -8.63
N LEU A 268 11.06 -10.58 -7.91
CA LEU A 268 11.63 -11.10 -6.67
C LEU A 268 10.54 -11.49 -5.66
N TYR A 269 9.47 -10.71 -5.61
CA TYR A 269 8.35 -10.89 -4.70
C TYR A 269 7.22 -11.74 -5.31
N LEU A 270 6.88 -11.48 -6.56
CA LEU A 270 5.81 -12.22 -7.26
C LEU A 270 6.19 -13.67 -7.51
N ASP A 271 7.37 -13.93 -8.10
CA ASP A 271 7.80 -15.29 -8.46
C ASP A 271 7.93 -16.14 -7.19
N SER A 272 8.58 -15.61 -6.14
CA SER A 272 8.76 -16.38 -4.91
C SER A 272 7.44 -16.74 -4.24
N ALA A 273 6.48 -15.82 -4.17
CA ALA A 273 5.19 -16.05 -3.52
C ALA A 273 4.24 -16.91 -4.38
N LEU A 274 4.27 -16.76 -5.70
CA LEU A 274 3.27 -17.38 -6.59
C LEU A 274 3.76 -18.64 -7.31
N THR A 275 5.09 -18.76 -7.54
CA THR A 275 5.66 -19.89 -8.26
C THR A 275 6.61 -20.76 -7.41
N GLY A 276 6.97 -20.29 -6.21
CA GLY A 276 7.94 -20.98 -5.35
C GLY A 276 9.38 -20.94 -5.87
N SER A 277 9.72 -19.92 -6.67
CA SER A 277 11.07 -19.75 -7.20
C SER A 277 11.49 -18.30 -7.18
N TYR A 278 12.80 -18.03 -7.05
CA TYR A 278 13.31 -16.69 -7.28
C TYR A 278 13.74 -16.52 -8.74
N PRO A 279 13.66 -15.29 -9.31
CA PRO A 279 14.14 -15.01 -10.66
C PRO A 279 15.63 -15.36 -10.78
N THR A 280 15.98 -16.21 -11.71
CA THR A 280 17.36 -16.72 -11.87
C THR A 280 18.36 -15.64 -12.25
N ASP A 281 17.92 -14.62 -12.99
CA ASP A 281 18.71 -13.46 -13.35
C ASP A 281 19.05 -12.59 -12.13
N VAL A 282 18.10 -12.37 -11.22
CA VAL A 282 18.34 -11.65 -9.96
C VAL A 282 19.30 -12.42 -9.06
N LEU A 283 19.12 -13.75 -8.93
CA LEU A 283 20.05 -14.55 -8.13
C LEU A 283 21.46 -14.58 -8.73
N ALA A 284 21.56 -14.56 -10.05
CA ALA A 284 22.87 -14.52 -10.75
C ALA A 284 23.56 -13.16 -10.54
N ASP A 285 22.79 -12.05 -10.60
CA ASP A 285 23.30 -10.70 -10.38
C ASP A 285 23.76 -10.49 -8.93
N LEU A 286 22.96 -10.95 -7.95
CA LEU A 286 23.34 -10.94 -6.53
C LEU A 286 24.60 -11.79 -6.27
N GLY A 287 24.77 -12.86 -7.02
CA GLY A 287 25.89 -13.79 -6.91
C GLY A 287 25.81 -14.74 -5.70
N PRO A 288 26.54 -15.86 -5.76
CA PRO A 288 26.47 -16.91 -4.74
C PRO A 288 27.04 -16.51 -3.38
N GLY A 289 27.78 -15.40 -3.32
CA GLY A 289 28.37 -14.84 -2.10
C GLY A 289 27.42 -13.93 -1.30
N SER A 290 26.30 -13.50 -1.87
CA SER A 290 25.38 -12.59 -1.20
C SER A 290 24.72 -13.22 0.04
N ARG A 291 24.38 -12.41 1.03
CA ARG A 291 23.68 -12.88 2.23
C ARG A 291 22.33 -13.50 1.90
N MET A 292 21.60 -12.97 0.91
CA MET A 292 20.33 -13.53 0.48
C MET A 292 20.50 -14.96 -0.03
N VAL A 293 21.36 -15.17 -1.04
CA VAL A 293 21.54 -16.50 -1.67
C VAL A 293 21.99 -17.54 -0.65
N ARG A 294 22.92 -17.17 0.26
CA ARG A 294 23.37 -18.07 1.35
C ARG A 294 22.32 -18.24 2.45
N GLY A 295 21.38 -17.30 2.58
CA GLY A 295 20.33 -17.33 3.59
C GLY A 295 19.16 -18.26 3.23
N ILE A 296 18.97 -18.58 1.96
CA ILE A 296 17.92 -19.49 1.49
C ILE A 296 18.23 -20.91 1.99
N ARG A 297 17.27 -21.55 2.64
CA ARG A 297 17.39 -22.91 3.17
C ARG A 297 16.40 -23.85 2.46
N ASP A 298 16.68 -25.14 2.53
CA ASP A 298 15.76 -26.17 2.04
C ASP A 298 14.38 -26.01 2.66
N GLY A 299 13.33 -26.01 1.82
CA GLY A 299 11.95 -25.83 2.21
C GLY A 299 11.46 -24.38 2.34
N ASP A 300 12.34 -23.36 2.29
CA ASP A 300 11.93 -21.96 2.40
C ASP A 300 10.96 -21.54 1.29
N LEU A 301 11.28 -21.89 0.04
CA LEU A 301 10.44 -21.51 -1.10
C LEU A 301 9.08 -22.21 -1.08
N GLU A 302 9.00 -23.42 -0.54
CA GLU A 302 7.72 -24.11 -0.28
C GLU A 302 6.89 -23.40 0.80
N ILE A 303 7.54 -22.81 1.81
CA ILE A 303 6.84 -22.01 2.82
C ILE A 303 6.36 -20.71 2.19
N ILE A 304 7.23 -20.00 1.50
CA ILE A 304 6.95 -18.70 0.85
C ILE A 304 5.76 -18.82 -0.12
N SER A 305 5.73 -19.88 -0.94
CA SER A 305 4.67 -20.12 -1.91
C SER A 305 3.46 -20.88 -1.35
N SER A 306 3.25 -20.82 -0.03
CA SER A 306 2.04 -21.40 0.56
C SER A 306 0.79 -20.79 -0.10
N PRO A 307 -0.23 -21.61 -0.48
CA PRO A 307 -1.36 -21.16 -1.29
C PRO A 307 -2.10 -19.96 -0.70
N ILE A 308 -2.21 -18.89 -1.49
CA ILE A 308 -2.95 -17.68 -1.16
C ILE A 308 -4.31 -17.66 -1.84
N ASP A 309 -5.24 -16.81 -1.37
CA ASP A 309 -6.60 -16.67 -1.90
C ASP A 309 -6.78 -15.42 -2.76
N LEU A 310 -5.89 -14.45 -2.62
CA LEU A 310 -5.88 -13.19 -3.36
C LEU A 310 -4.49 -12.59 -3.37
N LEU A 311 -4.24 -11.72 -4.34
CA LEU A 311 -3.09 -10.82 -4.34
C LEU A 311 -3.57 -9.38 -4.22
N ALA A 312 -3.08 -8.67 -3.20
CA ALA A 312 -3.30 -7.25 -3.07
C ALA A 312 -2.23 -6.48 -3.86
N VAL A 313 -2.68 -5.60 -4.73
CA VAL A 313 -1.85 -4.78 -5.63
C VAL A 313 -1.95 -3.32 -5.20
N GLN A 314 -0.81 -2.66 -5.16
CA GLN A 314 -0.70 -1.23 -4.97
C GLN A 314 0.03 -0.65 -6.18
N TYR A 315 -0.49 0.42 -6.72
CA TYR A 315 0.10 1.08 -7.89
C TYR A 315 0.13 2.59 -7.69
N TYR A 316 1.30 3.18 -7.90
CA TYR A 316 1.50 4.62 -7.76
C TYR A 316 2.21 5.28 -8.94
N THR A 317 3.15 4.58 -9.59
CA THR A 317 4.04 5.19 -10.59
C THR A 317 4.60 4.15 -11.57
N PRO A 318 4.82 4.51 -12.85
CA PRO A 318 5.60 3.71 -13.78
C PRO A 318 7.10 3.95 -13.56
N ILE A 319 7.92 3.04 -14.06
CA ILE A 319 9.38 3.21 -14.08
C ILE A 319 9.89 3.04 -15.53
N TYR A 320 10.68 4.00 -16.00
CA TYR A 320 11.36 3.94 -17.29
C TYR A 320 12.84 3.73 -17.06
N VAL A 321 13.38 2.59 -17.53
CA VAL A 321 14.74 2.13 -17.25
C VAL A 321 15.65 2.41 -18.44
N THR A 322 16.74 3.14 -18.21
CA THR A 322 17.74 3.46 -19.22
C THR A 322 18.67 2.28 -19.50
N ALA A 323 19.39 2.32 -20.62
CA ALA A 323 20.37 1.30 -20.98
C ALA A 323 21.51 1.13 -19.94
N SER A 324 21.74 2.13 -19.08
CA SER A 324 22.71 2.05 -17.98
C SER A 324 22.13 1.49 -16.67
N GLY A 325 20.85 1.11 -16.64
CA GLY A 325 20.15 0.65 -15.43
C GLY A 325 19.66 1.75 -14.52
N GLY A 326 19.83 3.04 -14.87
CA GLY A 326 19.19 4.15 -14.17
C GLY A 326 17.74 4.32 -14.57
N THR A 327 17.05 5.28 -13.95
CA THR A 327 15.65 5.59 -14.27
C THR A 327 15.48 7.00 -14.79
N GLU A 328 14.45 7.22 -15.61
CA GLU A 328 14.08 8.57 -16.08
C GLU A 328 12.59 8.84 -15.85
N ARG A 329 12.24 10.12 -15.71
CA ARG A 329 10.86 10.58 -15.59
C ARG A 329 10.31 10.95 -16.96
N ARG A 330 9.06 10.55 -17.24
CA ARG A 330 8.36 10.84 -18.50
C ARG A 330 7.02 11.51 -18.34
N TRP A 331 6.45 11.43 -17.14
CA TRP A 331 5.12 11.92 -16.86
C TRP A 331 5.17 13.02 -15.78
N PRO A 332 4.15 13.90 -15.72
CA PRO A 332 4.02 14.83 -14.63
C PRO A 332 4.07 14.13 -13.28
N THR A 333 4.70 14.78 -12.30
CA THR A 333 4.76 14.27 -10.92
C THR A 333 3.69 14.91 -10.05
N SER A 334 3.35 14.24 -8.97
CA SER A 334 2.53 14.80 -7.89
C SER A 334 3.38 15.64 -6.94
N GLU A 335 2.81 16.09 -5.82
CA GLU A 335 3.54 16.71 -4.70
C GLU A 335 4.59 15.74 -4.11
N ALA A 336 4.36 14.43 -4.24
CA ALA A 336 5.39 13.42 -4.00
C ALA A 336 6.24 13.27 -5.28
N GLU A 337 7.40 13.90 -5.32
CA GLU A 337 8.25 13.98 -6.54
C GLU A 337 8.60 12.62 -7.16
N TRP A 338 8.55 11.53 -6.41
CA TRP A 338 8.80 10.19 -6.92
C TRP A 338 7.63 9.62 -7.72
N GLN A 339 6.39 10.13 -7.49
CA GLN A 339 5.18 9.63 -8.13
C GLN A 339 4.92 10.32 -9.46
N GLN A 340 5.07 9.61 -10.55
CA GLN A 340 4.63 10.03 -11.89
C GLN A 340 3.16 9.66 -12.10
N ILE A 341 2.35 10.58 -12.59
CA ILE A 341 0.92 10.38 -12.83
C ILE A 341 0.74 9.71 -14.19
N TYR A 342 0.48 8.40 -14.18
CA TYR A 342 0.29 7.58 -15.38
C TYR A 342 -0.82 6.53 -15.17
N PRO A 343 -2.08 6.86 -15.47
CA PRO A 343 -3.22 5.96 -15.20
C PRO A 343 -3.16 4.63 -15.93
N ASP A 344 -2.63 4.58 -17.16
CA ASP A 344 -2.50 3.33 -17.93
C ASP A 344 -1.62 2.30 -17.22
N GLY A 345 -0.69 2.71 -16.36
CA GLY A 345 0.11 1.79 -15.56
C GLY A 345 -0.71 0.91 -14.61
N MET A 346 -1.87 1.38 -14.14
CA MET A 346 -2.82 0.55 -13.39
C MET A 346 -3.33 -0.61 -14.26
N TYR A 347 -3.74 -0.33 -15.48
CA TYR A 347 -4.18 -1.35 -16.43
C TYR A 347 -3.02 -2.32 -16.75
N ASP A 348 -1.84 -1.80 -17.06
CA ASP A 348 -0.69 -2.60 -17.47
C ASP A 348 -0.26 -3.58 -16.36
N ILE A 349 -0.21 -3.13 -15.10
CA ILE A 349 0.20 -4.01 -14.00
C ILE A 349 -0.85 -5.07 -13.67
N LEU A 350 -2.13 -4.73 -13.69
CA LEU A 350 -3.22 -5.67 -13.42
C LEU A 350 -3.32 -6.76 -14.49
N THR A 351 -3.24 -6.36 -15.76
CA THR A 351 -3.28 -7.31 -16.90
C THR A 351 -2.01 -8.16 -16.94
N ARG A 352 -0.85 -7.59 -16.65
CA ARG A 352 0.41 -8.31 -16.57
C ARG A 352 0.37 -9.40 -15.49
N VAL A 353 -0.04 -9.07 -14.28
CA VAL A 353 -0.12 -10.05 -13.18
C VAL A 353 -1.03 -11.22 -13.57
N THR A 354 -2.20 -10.92 -14.14
CA THR A 354 -3.15 -11.97 -14.58
C THR A 354 -2.58 -12.82 -15.71
N ARG A 355 -1.87 -12.21 -16.66
CA ARG A 355 -1.25 -12.92 -17.78
C ARG A 355 -0.10 -13.83 -17.33
N ASP A 356 0.79 -13.32 -16.46
CA ASP A 356 2.05 -13.98 -16.10
C ASP A 356 1.86 -15.03 -15.00
N TYR A 357 0.89 -14.83 -14.08
CA TYR A 357 0.69 -15.71 -12.91
C TYR A 357 -0.70 -16.38 -12.86
N GLY A 358 -1.54 -16.15 -13.87
CA GLY A 358 -2.87 -16.74 -13.94
C GLY A 358 -3.95 -15.89 -13.26
N PRO A 359 -5.23 -16.35 -13.28
CA PRO A 359 -6.38 -15.59 -12.82
C PRO A 359 -6.55 -15.63 -11.30
N ILE A 360 -5.54 -15.20 -10.54
CA ILE A 360 -5.62 -15.04 -9.09
C ILE A 360 -6.54 -13.84 -8.80
N PRO A 361 -7.49 -13.95 -7.85
CA PRO A 361 -8.29 -12.80 -7.43
C PRO A 361 -7.40 -11.62 -7.01
N LEU A 362 -7.62 -10.45 -7.61
CA LEU A 362 -6.87 -9.24 -7.33
C LEU A 362 -7.71 -8.25 -6.52
N THR A 363 -7.06 -7.48 -5.68
CA THR A 363 -7.63 -6.30 -5.04
C THR A 363 -6.63 -5.15 -5.12
N VAL A 364 -7.05 -3.97 -5.56
CA VAL A 364 -6.24 -2.77 -5.40
C VAL A 364 -6.43 -2.29 -3.97
N THR A 365 -5.37 -2.37 -3.17
CA THR A 365 -5.41 -2.03 -1.74
C THR A 365 -4.85 -0.67 -1.42
N GLU A 366 -4.16 -0.07 -2.37
CA GLU A 366 -3.74 1.33 -2.32
C GLU A 366 -3.58 1.90 -3.73
N ASN A 367 -4.15 3.08 -3.92
CA ASN A 367 -3.89 3.99 -5.03
C ASN A 367 -4.38 5.38 -4.61
N GLY A 368 -3.58 6.40 -4.80
CA GLY A 368 -3.88 7.76 -4.34
C GLY A 368 -2.91 8.80 -4.86
N LEU A 369 -3.23 10.05 -4.58
CA LEU A 369 -2.45 11.21 -4.97
C LEU A 369 -2.39 12.20 -3.80
N PRO A 370 -1.21 12.69 -3.39
CA PRO A 370 -1.14 13.83 -2.48
C PRO A 370 -1.43 15.11 -3.26
N THR A 371 -2.14 16.03 -2.63
CA THR A 371 -2.43 17.36 -3.15
C THR A 371 -2.15 18.42 -2.08
N PRO A 372 -1.86 19.68 -2.47
CA PRO A 372 -1.63 20.78 -1.53
C PRO A 372 -2.97 21.26 -0.94
N ASP A 373 -3.59 20.43 -0.12
CA ASP A 373 -4.93 20.65 0.40
C ASP A 373 -4.96 21.74 1.46
N GLU A 374 -5.81 22.73 1.26
CA GLU A 374 -6.04 23.82 2.20
C GLU A 374 -7.51 23.87 2.62
N LEU A 375 -7.74 24.08 3.93
CA LEU A 375 -9.07 24.31 4.46
C LEU A 375 -9.45 25.77 4.21
N SER A 376 -10.43 25.98 3.35
CA SER A 376 -10.95 27.31 3.03
C SER A 376 -11.76 27.93 4.17
N ALA A 377 -12.00 29.23 4.12
CA ALA A 377 -12.74 29.96 5.17
C ALA A 377 -14.21 29.50 5.35
N ASP A 378 -14.81 28.93 4.31
CA ASP A 378 -16.15 28.35 4.36
C ASP A 378 -16.16 26.90 4.85
N GLY A 379 -14.99 26.33 5.13
CA GLY A 379 -14.84 25.00 5.69
C GLY A 379 -14.81 23.88 4.65
N THR A 380 -14.59 24.18 3.38
CA THR A 380 -14.40 23.19 2.30
C THR A 380 -12.94 22.96 1.97
N VAL A 381 -12.63 21.83 1.34
CA VAL A 381 -11.31 21.50 0.78
C VAL A 381 -11.48 21.03 -0.65
N GLU A 382 -10.94 21.83 -1.57
CA GLU A 382 -11.01 21.58 -3.01
C GLU A 382 -9.74 20.83 -3.45
N ASP A 383 -9.91 19.60 -3.91
CA ASP A 383 -8.83 18.71 -4.33
C ASP A 383 -9.11 18.05 -5.71
N ASP A 384 -9.44 18.89 -6.69
CA ASP A 384 -9.79 18.49 -8.07
C ASP A 384 -8.72 17.60 -8.73
N GLY A 385 -7.45 17.81 -8.40
CA GLY A 385 -6.35 16.97 -8.86
C GLY A 385 -6.54 15.52 -8.44
N ARG A 386 -6.94 15.28 -7.19
CA ARG A 386 -7.22 13.93 -6.67
C ARG A 386 -8.46 13.32 -7.32
N VAL A 387 -9.51 14.10 -7.55
CA VAL A 387 -10.70 13.64 -8.29
C VAL A 387 -10.31 13.15 -9.69
N THR A 388 -9.53 13.95 -10.41
CA THR A 388 -9.05 13.60 -11.77
C THR A 388 -8.20 12.33 -11.74
N PHE A 389 -7.24 12.26 -10.83
CA PHE A 389 -6.39 11.10 -10.65
C PHE A 389 -7.19 9.81 -10.40
N LEU A 390 -8.10 9.84 -9.43
CA LEU A 390 -8.92 8.67 -9.07
C LEU A 390 -9.83 8.24 -10.22
N ARG A 391 -10.47 9.20 -10.91
CA ARG A 391 -11.31 8.91 -12.08
C ARG A 391 -10.53 8.18 -13.17
N ASP A 392 -9.34 8.67 -13.49
CA ASP A 392 -8.55 8.14 -14.59
C ASP A 392 -7.96 6.74 -14.24
N HIS A 393 -7.52 6.53 -12.99
CA HIS A 393 -7.06 5.22 -12.52
C HIS A 393 -8.19 4.20 -12.39
N LEU A 394 -9.37 4.60 -11.92
CA LEU A 394 -10.57 3.74 -11.92
C LEU A 394 -11.02 3.39 -13.35
N THR A 395 -10.90 4.31 -14.29
CA THR A 395 -11.15 4.03 -15.71
C THR A 395 -10.19 2.97 -16.25
N ALA A 396 -8.91 3.04 -15.91
CA ALA A 396 -7.90 2.05 -16.28
C ALA A 396 -8.16 0.68 -15.62
N ALA A 397 -8.53 0.67 -14.34
CA ALA A 397 -8.92 -0.55 -13.63
C ALA A 397 -10.17 -1.20 -14.24
N HIS A 398 -11.19 -0.40 -14.60
CA HIS A 398 -12.38 -0.89 -15.29
C HIS A 398 -12.04 -1.54 -16.64
N ARG A 399 -11.09 -0.95 -17.40
CA ARG A 399 -10.63 -1.53 -18.67
C ARG A 399 -10.01 -2.91 -18.44
N ALA A 400 -9.18 -3.07 -17.42
CA ALA A 400 -8.61 -4.36 -17.06
C ALA A 400 -9.67 -5.40 -16.69
N ILE A 401 -10.70 -5.02 -15.93
CA ILE A 401 -11.85 -5.90 -15.62
C ILE A 401 -12.59 -6.31 -16.91
N ALA A 402 -12.82 -5.39 -17.83
CA ALA A 402 -13.51 -5.67 -19.10
C ALA A 402 -12.74 -6.66 -19.98
N GLU A 403 -11.43 -6.78 -19.80
CA GLU A 403 -10.54 -7.73 -20.48
C GLU A 403 -10.32 -9.04 -19.69
N GLY A 404 -11.05 -9.23 -18.59
CA GLY A 404 -11.07 -10.49 -17.84
C GLY A 404 -10.14 -10.55 -16.63
N VAL A 405 -9.56 -9.44 -16.19
CA VAL A 405 -8.82 -9.39 -14.94
C VAL A 405 -9.80 -9.58 -13.77
N PRO A 406 -9.54 -10.53 -12.84
CA PRO A 406 -10.41 -10.81 -11.71
C PRO A 406 -10.19 -9.81 -10.56
N LEU A 407 -10.37 -8.52 -10.83
CA LEU A 407 -10.28 -7.45 -9.85
C LEU A 407 -11.58 -7.34 -9.06
N GLU A 408 -11.53 -7.57 -7.74
CA GLU A 408 -12.70 -7.65 -6.87
C GLU A 408 -12.98 -6.36 -6.10
N SER A 409 -11.96 -5.53 -5.84
CA SER A 409 -12.13 -4.30 -5.05
C SER A 409 -11.05 -3.26 -5.32
N PHE A 410 -11.35 -2.02 -4.91
CA PHE A 410 -10.45 -0.88 -5.00
C PHE A 410 -10.51 -0.07 -3.70
N HIS A 411 -9.36 0.17 -3.08
CA HIS A 411 -9.20 0.96 -1.87
C HIS A 411 -8.34 2.18 -2.16
N VAL A 412 -8.87 3.35 -1.86
CA VAL A 412 -8.14 4.62 -1.98
C VAL A 412 -7.12 4.74 -0.84
N TRP A 413 -5.89 5.10 -1.17
CA TRP A 413 -4.92 5.60 -0.21
C TRP A 413 -4.98 7.15 -0.19
N SER A 414 -5.46 7.78 0.90
CA SER A 414 -5.88 7.12 2.13
C SER A 414 -7.24 7.67 2.57
N LEU A 415 -7.84 7.06 3.60
CA LEU A 415 -9.07 7.60 4.19
C LEU A 415 -8.85 8.97 4.80
N LEU A 416 -7.84 9.10 5.68
CA LEU A 416 -7.51 10.31 6.44
C LEU A 416 -6.17 10.87 5.96
N ASP A 417 -5.99 12.20 6.02
CA ASP A 417 -4.65 12.75 6.09
C ASP A 417 -3.94 12.18 7.31
N ASN A 418 -2.67 11.84 7.17
CA ASN A 418 -1.97 11.06 8.19
C ASN A 418 -0.47 11.41 8.26
N PHE A 419 0.27 10.70 9.09
CA PHE A 419 1.72 10.77 9.17
C PHE A 419 2.34 10.04 7.97
N GLU A 420 2.84 10.80 6.97
CA GLU A 420 3.44 10.23 5.76
C GLU A 420 4.93 9.93 5.96
N TRP A 421 5.21 9.05 6.89
CA TRP A 421 6.52 8.48 7.16
C TRP A 421 7.62 9.54 7.34
N ALA A 422 8.69 9.51 6.53
CA ALA A 422 9.77 10.49 6.61
C ALA A 422 9.33 11.91 6.20
N GLU A 423 8.24 12.04 5.42
CA GLU A 423 7.67 13.34 5.01
C GLU A 423 6.80 13.99 6.10
N GLY A 424 6.55 13.29 7.22
CA GLY A 424 5.76 13.84 8.34
C GLY A 424 4.33 14.16 7.91
N TYR A 425 3.89 15.39 8.17
CA TYR A 425 2.52 15.82 7.87
C TYR A 425 2.41 16.76 6.67
N GLU A 426 3.47 16.93 5.87
CA GLU A 426 3.44 17.84 4.73
C GLU A 426 2.61 17.31 3.56
N GLN A 427 2.66 16.00 3.30
CA GLN A 427 1.91 15.40 2.20
C GLN A 427 0.54 14.91 2.68
N ARG A 428 -0.51 15.37 2.00
CA ARG A 428 -1.90 15.06 2.33
C ARG A 428 -2.50 14.11 1.31
N TRP A 429 -2.71 12.87 1.70
CA TRP A 429 -3.22 11.80 0.84
C TRP A 429 -4.70 11.47 1.06
N GLY A 430 -5.27 11.96 2.17
CA GLY A 430 -6.60 11.58 2.63
C GLY A 430 -7.73 12.04 1.73
N LEU A 431 -8.80 11.25 1.69
CA LEU A 431 -10.13 11.70 1.26
C LEU A 431 -10.73 12.67 2.29
N VAL A 432 -10.33 12.51 3.55
CA VAL A 432 -10.74 13.35 4.68
C VAL A 432 -9.55 14.19 5.13
N TYR A 433 -9.74 15.49 5.11
CA TYR A 433 -8.78 16.45 5.68
C TYR A 433 -8.77 16.33 7.20
N VAL A 434 -7.58 16.24 7.78
CA VAL A 434 -7.36 16.29 9.23
C VAL A 434 -6.68 17.61 9.58
N ASP A 435 -7.38 18.44 10.36
CA ASP A 435 -6.76 19.59 10.99
C ASP A 435 -5.99 19.11 12.22
N TYR A 436 -4.71 18.84 12.07
CA TYR A 436 -3.89 18.18 13.11
C TYR A 436 -3.92 18.90 14.47
N PRO A 437 -3.94 20.25 14.56
CA PRO A 437 -4.02 20.92 15.86
C PRO A 437 -5.33 20.68 16.61
N THR A 438 -6.46 20.55 15.90
CA THR A 438 -7.79 20.38 16.53
C THR A 438 -8.34 18.96 16.38
N GLN A 439 -7.71 18.17 15.54
CA GLN A 439 -8.17 16.84 15.14
C GLN A 439 -9.57 16.84 14.46
N ARG A 440 -9.99 17.98 13.91
CA ARG A 440 -11.24 18.09 13.15
C ARG A 440 -11.09 17.36 11.81
N ARG A 441 -12.12 16.60 11.41
CA ARG A 441 -12.24 15.91 10.13
C ARG A 441 -13.15 16.70 9.19
N VAL A 442 -12.72 16.86 7.93
CA VAL A 442 -13.53 17.51 6.89
C VAL A 442 -13.46 16.69 5.61
N PHE A 443 -14.61 16.31 5.05
CA PHE A 443 -14.63 15.66 3.74
C PHE A 443 -14.10 16.61 2.67
N LYS A 444 -13.12 16.15 1.90
CA LYS A 444 -12.63 16.86 0.73
C LYS A 444 -13.56 16.65 -0.46
N ARG A 445 -13.40 17.44 -1.51
CA ARG A 445 -14.18 17.28 -2.73
C ARG A 445 -14.08 15.86 -3.31
N SER A 446 -12.90 15.27 -3.29
CA SER A 446 -12.67 13.88 -3.71
C SER A 446 -13.49 12.87 -2.92
N ALA A 447 -13.71 13.09 -1.62
CA ALA A 447 -14.58 12.25 -0.80
C ALA A 447 -16.04 12.28 -1.27
N HIS A 448 -16.56 13.48 -1.54
CA HIS A 448 -17.92 13.64 -2.08
C HIS A 448 -18.07 13.00 -3.46
N TRP A 449 -17.06 13.15 -4.32
CA TRP A 449 -17.04 12.50 -5.63
C TRP A 449 -16.97 10.98 -5.49
N TYR A 450 -16.08 10.45 -4.64
CA TYR A 450 -15.92 9.01 -4.45
C TYR A 450 -17.18 8.37 -3.86
N ARG A 451 -17.87 9.06 -2.93
CA ARG A 451 -19.18 8.65 -2.44
C ARG A 451 -20.20 8.47 -3.57
N GLN A 452 -20.18 9.37 -4.59
CA GLN A 452 -21.07 9.24 -5.73
C GLN A 452 -20.68 8.04 -6.61
N VAL A 453 -19.37 7.79 -6.83
CA VAL A 453 -18.86 6.60 -7.53
C VAL A 453 -19.35 5.31 -6.85
N ILE A 454 -19.26 5.25 -5.53
CA ILE A 454 -19.73 4.10 -4.73
C ILE A 454 -21.24 3.90 -4.89
N ALA A 455 -22.01 4.97 -4.74
CA ALA A 455 -23.48 4.92 -4.85
C ALA A 455 -23.94 4.48 -6.24
N ASP A 456 -23.25 4.95 -7.26
CA ASP A 456 -23.55 4.63 -8.66
C ASP A 456 -22.95 3.29 -9.10
N ASN A 457 -22.01 2.74 -8.36
CA ASN A 457 -21.17 1.60 -8.75
C ASN A 457 -20.53 1.82 -10.13
N ALA A 458 -20.11 3.05 -10.45
CA ALA A 458 -19.63 3.46 -11.76
C ALA A 458 -18.74 4.71 -11.70
N VAL A 459 -17.91 4.86 -12.74
CA VAL A 459 -17.06 6.03 -12.98
C VAL A 459 -17.33 6.62 -14.37
#